data_5da332f0bb920ad4e6ddb889b99a09b7
#
_entry.id   5da332f0bb920ad4e6ddb889b99a09b7
#
_cell.length_a   1.000
_cell.length_b   1.000
_cell.length_c   1.000
_cell.angle_alpha   90.00
_cell.angle_beta   90.00
_cell.angle_gamma   90.00
#
_symmetry.space_group_name_H-M   'P 1'
#
loop_
_entity.id
_entity.type
_entity.pdbx_description
1 polymer ?
#
loop_
_entity_poly.entity_id
_entity_poly.type
_entity_poly.pdbx_seq_one_letter_code
_entity_poly.pdbx_strand_id
1 'polypeptide(L)'
;TVRPTIFLDTFLTLAGPSVRERGRIELPFGLGRTNPVAAADVARGVAAVLADPTPHLGQVYELTGPSSQDLNGMAREFSEALNRKVAYTDIAPEAFEAALKRAGLPEYVAQHVVTMGELHRAGRYDRLADGVERVTGRPAMSVREFVSLHADEFGGRRS
;
A
#
# COMPACT_ATOMS: atom_id res chain seq x y z
N THR A 1 -9.66 -9.11 -17.28
CA THR A 1 -8.93 -9.46 -16.04
C THR A 1 -8.48 -8.19 -15.36
N VAL A 2 -8.67 -8.12 -14.02
CA VAL A 2 -8.19 -7.02 -13.17
C VAL A 2 -7.07 -7.56 -12.28
N ARG A 3 -5.93 -6.87 -12.25
CA ARG A 3 -4.73 -7.27 -11.50
C ARG A 3 -4.26 -6.13 -10.61
N PRO A 4 -4.73 -6.05 -9.36
CA PRO A 4 -4.23 -5.04 -8.43
C PRO A 4 -2.80 -5.38 -7.96
N THR A 5 -2.03 -4.35 -7.65
CA THR A 5 -0.78 -4.45 -6.90
C THR A 5 -1.08 -4.55 -5.39
N ILE A 6 -0.09 -4.32 -4.52
CA ILE A 6 -0.30 -4.31 -3.07
C ILE A 6 -1.31 -3.22 -2.69
N PHE A 7 -2.18 -3.52 -1.73
CA PHE A 7 -3.16 -2.55 -1.26
C PHE A 7 -2.55 -1.55 -0.26
N LEU A 8 -2.91 -0.26 -0.41
CA LEU A 8 -2.62 0.78 0.59
C LEU A 8 -3.21 0.41 1.96
N ASP A 9 -4.36 -0.24 1.97
CA ASP A 9 -5.07 -0.68 3.18
C ASP A 9 -4.22 -1.64 4.03
N THR A 10 -3.29 -2.37 3.43
CA THR A 10 -2.33 -3.22 4.15
C THR A 10 -1.47 -2.41 5.12
N PHE A 11 -1.16 -1.16 4.79
CA PHE A 11 -0.36 -0.29 5.67
C PHE A 11 -1.10 0.13 6.95
N LEU A 12 -2.44 0.10 6.97
CA LEU A 12 -3.22 0.33 8.19
C LEU A 12 -2.85 -0.71 9.26
N THR A 13 -2.72 -1.96 8.86
CA THR A 13 -2.38 -3.07 9.77
C THR A 13 -0.88 -3.16 10.03
N LEU A 14 -0.05 -3.12 8.98
CA LEU A 14 1.38 -3.39 9.11
C LEU A 14 2.19 -2.20 9.62
N ALA A 15 1.81 -0.98 9.29
CA ALA A 15 2.53 0.24 9.67
C ALA A 15 1.74 1.13 10.64
N GLY A 16 0.41 1.01 10.71
CA GLY A 16 -0.45 1.85 11.54
C GLY A 16 0.01 1.97 12.99
N PRO A 17 0.23 0.87 13.72
CA PRO A 17 0.69 0.92 15.11
C PRO A 17 2.02 1.66 15.28
N SER A 18 3.03 1.36 14.47
CA SER A 18 4.36 1.98 14.57
C SER A 18 4.35 3.46 14.16
N VAL A 19 3.54 3.82 13.15
CA VAL A 19 3.34 5.22 12.76
C VAL A 19 2.66 5.99 13.88
N ARG A 20 1.60 5.44 14.48
CA ARG A 20 0.85 6.09 15.57
C ARG A 20 1.71 6.34 16.79
N GLU A 21 2.43 5.32 17.24
CA GLU A 21 3.17 5.33 18.49
C GLU A 21 4.54 6.02 18.36
N ARG A 22 5.25 5.80 17.27
CA ARG A 22 6.66 6.17 17.10
C ARG A 22 6.93 7.12 15.92
N GLY A 23 5.93 7.41 15.10
CA GLY A 23 6.12 8.19 13.88
C GLY A 23 7.02 7.48 12.86
N ARG A 24 6.95 6.16 12.78
CA ARG A 24 7.83 5.36 11.90
C ARG A 24 7.07 4.31 11.14
N ILE A 25 7.37 4.16 9.85
CA ILE A 25 7.00 2.99 9.05
C ILE A 25 8.13 1.98 9.26
N GLU A 26 7.86 0.89 9.97
CA GLU A 26 8.83 -0.16 10.30
C GLU A 26 8.49 -1.43 9.51
N LEU A 27 9.07 -1.56 8.32
CA LEU A 27 8.82 -2.67 7.39
C LEU A 27 10.15 -3.13 6.74
N PRO A 28 10.27 -4.43 6.36
CA PRO A 28 11.50 -4.98 5.81
C PRO A 28 11.60 -4.80 4.28
N PHE A 29 11.23 -3.63 3.74
CA PHE A 29 11.12 -3.43 2.28
C PHE A 29 12.40 -2.90 1.63
N GLY A 30 13.42 -2.53 2.43
CA GLY A 30 14.67 -1.95 1.92
C GLY A 30 14.43 -0.69 1.11
N LEU A 31 15.10 -0.59 -0.02
CA LEU A 31 14.92 0.49 -1.00
C LEU A 31 14.01 0.07 -2.17
N GLY A 32 13.32 -1.06 -2.02
CA GLY A 32 12.40 -1.55 -3.05
C GLY A 32 11.28 -0.54 -3.33
N ARG A 33 11.03 -0.32 -4.62
CA ARG A 33 9.96 0.58 -5.06
C ARG A 33 8.65 -0.17 -5.19
N THR A 34 7.56 0.52 -4.95
CA THR A 34 6.22 -0.02 -5.05
C THR A 34 5.22 1.08 -5.42
N ASN A 35 4.07 0.70 -5.91
CA ASN A 35 2.99 1.58 -6.31
C ASN A 35 1.66 1.05 -5.78
N PRO A 36 1.47 1.09 -4.44
CA PRO A 36 0.30 0.51 -3.80
C PRO A 36 -0.98 1.23 -4.24
N VAL A 37 -2.06 0.46 -4.39
CA VAL A 37 -3.38 0.94 -4.83
C VAL A 37 -4.37 0.88 -3.67
N ALA A 38 -5.26 1.87 -3.56
CA ALA A 38 -6.33 1.83 -2.57
C ALA A 38 -7.38 0.77 -2.93
N ALA A 39 -7.88 0.01 -1.95
CA ALA A 39 -8.95 -0.96 -2.16
C ALA A 39 -10.21 -0.32 -2.77
N ALA A 40 -10.50 0.93 -2.41
CA ALA A 40 -11.59 1.70 -2.99
C ALA A 40 -11.44 1.92 -4.50
N ASP A 41 -10.22 2.11 -5.01
CA ASP A 41 -9.94 2.26 -6.43
C ASP A 41 -10.14 0.94 -7.18
N VAL A 42 -9.70 -0.16 -6.58
CA VAL A 42 -9.93 -1.50 -7.13
C VAL A 42 -11.42 -1.81 -7.18
N ALA A 43 -12.16 -1.49 -6.12
CA ALA A 43 -13.61 -1.67 -6.08
C ALA A 43 -14.32 -0.85 -7.17
N ARG A 44 -13.92 0.43 -7.38
CA ARG A 44 -14.45 1.25 -8.48
C ARG A 44 -14.16 0.65 -9.84
N GLY A 45 -12.92 0.17 -10.05
CA GLY A 45 -12.52 -0.47 -11.31
C GLY A 45 -13.33 -1.73 -11.60
N VAL A 46 -13.53 -2.59 -10.58
CA VAL A 46 -14.37 -3.78 -10.70
C VAL A 46 -15.83 -3.40 -10.99
N ALA A 47 -16.38 -2.41 -10.29
CA ALA A 47 -17.75 -1.94 -10.52
C ALA A 47 -17.94 -1.39 -11.93
N ALA A 48 -16.99 -0.63 -12.47
CA ALA A 48 -17.05 -0.12 -13.84
C ALA A 48 -17.07 -1.26 -14.88
N VAL A 49 -16.20 -2.26 -14.70
CA VAL A 49 -16.17 -3.45 -15.58
C VAL A 49 -17.47 -4.23 -15.53
N LEU A 50 -18.10 -4.36 -14.36
CA LEU A 50 -19.37 -5.10 -14.21
C LEU A 50 -20.58 -4.32 -14.71
N ALA A 51 -20.54 -2.98 -14.67
CA ALA A 51 -21.63 -2.14 -15.15
C ALA A 51 -21.79 -2.20 -16.67
N ASP A 52 -20.68 -2.27 -17.42
CA ASP A 52 -20.67 -2.48 -18.87
C ASP A 52 -19.52 -3.41 -19.26
N PRO A 53 -19.71 -4.73 -19.27
CA PRO A 53 -18.64 -5.68 -19.56
C PRO A 53 -18.11 -5.65 -21.00
N THR A 54 -18.92 -5.21 -21.96
CA THR A 54 -18.63 -5.36 -23.39
C THR A 54 -17.28 -4.74 -23.82
N PRO A 55 -16.93 -3.48 -23.46
CA PRO A 55 -15.66 -2.88 -23.84
C PRO A 55 -14.46 -3.48 -23.13
N HIS A 56 -14.69 -4.28 -22.06
CA HIS A 56 -13.65 -4.88 -21.23
C HIS A 56 -13.35 -6.35 -21.56
N LEU A 57 -14.07 -6.94 -22.53
CA LEU A 57 -13.83 -8.32 -22.94
C LEU A 57 -12.41 -8.48 -23.50
N GLY A 58 -11.70 -9.49 -23.02
CA GLY A 58 -10.32 -9.78 -23.41
C GLY A 58 -9.27 -8.83 -22.83
N GLN A 59 -9.66 -7.74 -22.15
CA GLN A 59 -8.75 -6.76 -21.60
C GLN A 59 -8.08 -7.24 -20.29
N VAL A 60 -6.86 -6.74 -20.04
CA VAL A 60 -6.15 -6.89 -18.78
C VAL A 60 -5.81 -5.50 -18.26
N TYR A 61 -6.18 -5.23 -17.02
CA TYR A 61 -5.93 -3.97 -16.33
C TYR A 61 -5.05 -4.21 -15.12
N GLU A 62 -3.83 -3.67 -15.16
CA GLU A 62 -2.95 -3.58 -13.97
C GLU A 62 -3.39 -2.36 -13.18
N LEU A 63 -3.93 -2.57 -11.97
CA LEU A 63 -4.41 -1.49 -11.11
C LEU A 63 -3.32 -1.15 -10.09
N THR A 64 -2.73 0.02 -10.26
CA THR A 64 -1.67 0.55 -9.40
C THR A 64 -2.03 1.90 -8.84
N GLY A 65 -1.34 2.33 -7.78
CA GLY A 65 -1.34 3.73 -7.36
C GLY A 65 -0.71 4.64 -8.41
N PRO A 66 -0.80 5.97 -8.25
CA PRO A 66 -0.43 6.93 -9.27
C PRO A 66 1.09 7.13 -9.42
N SER A 67 1.89 6.63 -8.48
CA SER A 67 3.34 6.80 -8.48
C SER A 67 4.06 5.56 -7.97
N SER A 68 5.26 5.30 -8.53
CA SER A 68 6.20 4.34 -8.00
C SER A 68 7.18 5.04 -7.06
N GLN A 69 7.33 4.55 -5.83
CA GLN A 69 8.23 5.13 -4.84
C GLN A 69 8.70 4.09 -3.82
N ASP A 70 9.82 4.36 -3.15
CA ASP A 70 10.26 3.59 -2.00
C ASP A 70 9.54 4.03 -0.72
N LEU A 71 9.77 3.34 0.39
CA LEU A 71 9.13 3.70 1.65
C LEU A 71 9.63 5.03 2.26
N ASN A 72 10.78 5.58 1.83
CA ASN A 72 11.17 6.94 2.19
C ASN A 72 10.28 7.97 1.49
N GLY A 73 9.94 7.72 0.22
CA GLY A 73 8.96 8.52 -0.52
C GLY A 73 7.60 8.50 0.15
N MET A 74 7.11 7.30 0.47
CA MET A 74 5.84 7.14 1.18
C MET A 74 5.85 7.84 2.55
N ALA A 75 6.93 7.73 3.32
CA ALA A 75 7.06 8.40 4.62
C ALA A 75 6.98 9.93 4.52
N ARG A 76 7.43 10.53 3.40
CA ARG A 76 7.22 11.96 3.12
C ARG A 76 5.74 12.28 2.94
N GLU A 77 5.02 11.49 2.13
CA GLU A 77 3.57 11.68 1.93
C GLU A 77 2.78 11.47 3.24
N PHE A 78 3.17 10.50 4.06
CA PHE A 78 2.62 10.33 5.42
C PHE A 78 2.86 11.55 6.29
N SER A 79 4.07 12.12 6.24
CA SER A 79 4.42 13.31 7.02
C SER A 79 3.58 14.52 6.62
N GLU A 80 3.38 14.72 5.31
CA GLU A 80 2.55 15.78 4.76
C GLU A 80 1.08 15.62 5.16
N ALA A 81 0.54 14.40 4.99
CA ALA A 81 -0.86 14.10 5.31
C ALA A 81 -1.18 14.24 6.80
N LEU A 82 -0.26 13.84 7.68
CA LEU A 82 -0.45 13.84 9.13
C LEU A 82 0.04 15.14 9.80
N ASN A 83 0.62 16.08 9.02
CA ASN A 83 1.26 17.29 9.51
C ASN A 83 2.22 17.04 10.69
N ARG A 84 2.98 15.94 10.63
CA ARG A 84 4.01 15.56 11.59
C ARG A 84 5.06 14.67 10.94
N LYS A 85 6.28 14.67 11.52
CA LYS A 85 7.37 13.84 10.99
C LYS A 85 7.03 12.35 11.09
N VAL A 86 7.06 11.66 9.95
CA VAL A 86 7.07 10.20 9.82
C VAL A 86 8.34 9.81 9.06
N ALA A 87 9.03 8.78 9.53
CA ALA A 87 10.25 8.29 8.89
C ALA A 87 10.10 6.80 8.55
N TYR A 88 10.80 6.35 7.52
CA TYR A 88 10.96 4.92 7.26
C TYR A 88 12.14 4.37 8.05
N THR A 89 11.96 3.19 8.62
CA THR A 89 13.00 2.38 9.23
C THR A 89 12.97 0.99 8.61
N ASP A 90 14.01 0.66 7.87
CA ASP A 90 14.18 -0.70 7.36
C ASP A 90 14.56 -1.63 8.51
N ILE A 91 13.75 -2.65 8.73
CA ILE A 91 13.97 -3.64 9.77
C ILE A 91 14.36 -4.99 9.15
N ALA A 92 15.10 -5.80 9.91
CA ALA A 92 15.46 -7.14 9.45
C ALA A 92 14.21 -8.01 9.28
N PRO A 93 14.11 -8.83 8.21
CA PRO A 93 12.97 -9.72 7.99
C PRO A 93 12.66 -10.62 9.18
N GLU A 94 13.68 -11.13 9.86
CA GLU A 94 13.56 -12.00 11.03
C GLU A 94 12.96 -11.26 12.25
N ALA A 95 13.33 -10.00 12.44
CA ALA A 95 12.77 -9.15 13.50
C ALA A 95 11.30 -8.82 13.22
N PHE A 96 10.97 -8.62 11.94
CA PHE A 96 9.59 -8.39 11.50
C PHE A 96 8.73 -9.63 11.70
N GLU A 97 9.21 -10.81 11.28
CA GLU A 97 8.52 -12.09 11.51
C GLU A 97 8.23 -12.32 12.99
N ALA A 98 9.24 -12.12 13.84
CA ALA A 98 9.08 -12.24 15.28
C ALA A 98 8.04 -11.26 15.86
N ALA A 99 7.95 -10.05 15.31
CA ALA A 99 6.92 -9.07 15.69
C ALA A 99 5.52 -9.52 15.29
N LEU A 100 5.34 -10.04 14.07
CA LEU A 100 4.07 -10.57 13.59
C LEU A 100 3.58 -11.76 14.43
N LYS A 101 4.49 -12.69 14.77
CA LYS A 101 4.18 -13.83 15.64
C LYS A 101 3.78 -13.37 17.05
N ARG A 102 4.48 -12.39 17.63
CA ARG A 102 4.11 -11.81 18.95
C ARG A 102 2.75 -11.09 18.90
N ALA A 103 2.38 -10.52 17.77
CA ALA A 103 1.06 -9.93 17.56
C ALA A 103 -0.06 -10.97 17.36
N GLY A 104 0.27 -12.29 17.43
CA GLY A 104 -0.71 -13.38 17.35
C GLY A 104 -1.07 -13.80 15.93
N LEU A 105 -0.32 -13.38 14.91
CA LEU A 105 -0.57 -13.85 13.55
C LEU A 105 -0.18 -15.35 13.43
N PRO A 106 -1.00 -16.16 12.75
CA PRO A 106 -0.64 -17.54 12.42
C PRO A 106 0.70 -17.59 11.65
N GLU A 107 1.49 -18.63 11.88
CA GLU A 107 2.83 -18.75 11.30
C GLU A 107 2.84 -18.62 9.78
N TYR A 108 1.89 -19.27 9.08
CA TYR A 108 1.79 -19.20 7.63
C TYR A 108 1.49 -17.79 7.11
N VAL A 109 0.74 -16.97 7.89
CA VAL A 109 0.47 -15.56 7.55
C VAL A 109 1.73 -14.72 7.76
N ALA A 110 2.42 -14.89 8.90
CA ALA A 110 3.67 -14.19 9.18
C ALA A 110 4.71 -14.47 8.08
N GLN A 111 4.88 -15.74 7.72
CA GLN A 111 5.81 -16.15 6.66
C GLN A 111 5.42 -15.57 5.28
N HIS A 112 4.13 -15.55 4.94
CA HIS A 112 3.65 -14.92 3.71
C HIS A 112 4.01 -13.41 3.67
N VAL A 113 3.78 -12.69 4.76
CA VAL A 113 4.06 -11.24 4.83
C VAL A 113 5.56 -10.96 4.76
N VAL A 114 6.40 -11.81 5.37
CA VAL A 114 7.87 -11.71 5.25
C VAL A 114 8.31 -11.93 3.80
N THR A 115 7.81 -12.96 3.13
CA THR A 115 8.09 -13.21 1.70
C THR A 115 7.69 -12.02 0.83
N MET A 116 6.56 -11.37 1.12
CA MET A 116 6.19 -10.13 0.43
C MET A 116 7.22 -9.02 0.64
N GLY A 117 7.78 -8.89 1.84
CA GLY A 117 8.87 -7.95 2.14
C GLY A 117 10.11 -8.21 1.30
N GLU A 118 10.51 -9.48 1.16
CA GLU A 118 11.64 -9.88 0.31
C GLU A 118 11.38 -9.55 -1.18
N LEU A 119 10.17 -9.78 -1.67
CA LEU A 119 9.78 -9.42 -3.04
C LEU A 119 9.82 -7.91 -3.28
N HIS A 120 9.46 -7.09 -2.26
CA HIS A 120 9.63 -5.64 -2.33
C HIS A 120 11.11 -5.26 -2.44
N ARG A 121 11.98 -5.82 -1.58
CA ARG A 121 13.44 -5.60 -1.65
C ARG A 121 14.00 -5.95 -3.02
N ALA A 122 13.49 -7.00 -3.65
CA ALA A 122 13.88 -7.44 -4.97
C ALA A 122 13.26 -6.61 -6.11
N GLY A 123 12.52 -5.54 -5.83
CA GLY A 123 11.89 -4.67 -6.83
C GLY A 123 10.75 -5.33 -7.62
N ARG A 124 10.18 -6.41 -7.13
CA ARG A 124 9.14 -7.18 -7.87
C ARG A 124 7.79 -6.48 -7.91
N TYR A 125 7.59 -5.45 -7.09
CA TYR A 125 6.36 -4.67 -7.01
C TYR A 125 6.45 -3.29 -7.69
N ASP A 126 7.55 -2.99 -8.39
CA ASP A 126 7.70 -1.77 -9.17
C ASP A 126 7.07 -1.93 -10.56
N ARG A 127 5.74 -1.77 -10.63
CA ARG A 127 4.92 -1.99 -11.83
C ARG A 127 3.91 -0.87 -12.01
N LEU A 128 4.37 0.31 -12.37
CA LEU A 128 3.48 1.45 -12.60
C LEU A 128 2.63 1.25 -13.87
N ALA A 129 1.31 1.45 -13.73
CA ALA A 129 0.33 1.39 -14.81
C ALA A 129 -0.81 2.40 -14.58
N ASP A 130 -1.56 2.66 -15.63
CA ASP A 130 -2.68 3.61 -15.66
C ASP A 130 -4.06 2.92 -15.58
N GLY A 131 -4.09 1.65 -15.21
CA GLY A 131 -5.29 0.81 -15.27
C GLY A 131 -6.48 1.35 -14.48
N VAL A 132 -6.24 2.00 -13.32
CA VAL A 132 -7.33 2.62 -12.54
C VAL A 132 -8.00 3.72 -13.36
N GLU A 133 -7.21 4.66 -13.90
CA GLU A 133 -7.74 5.78 -14.68
C GLU A 133 -8.42 5.32 -15.98
N ARG A 134 -7.80 4.37 -16.69
CA ARG A 134 -8.37 3.81 -17.93
C ARG A 134 -9.74 3.16 -17.72
N VAL A 135 -9.95 2.49 -16.59
CA VAL A 135 -11.22 1.79 -16.32
C VAL A 135 -12.26 2.73 -15.71
N THR A 136 -11.83 3.65 -14.84
CA THR A 136 -12.77 4.47 -14.02
C THR A 136 -12.95 5.89 -14.51
N GLY A 137 -12.10 6.37 -15.45
CA GLY A 137 -12.03 7.77 -15.87
C GLY A 137 -11.51 8.72 -14.80
N ARG A 138 -10.95 8.20 -13.72
CA ARG A 138 -10.40 8.97 -12.58
C ARG A 138 -9.02 8.46 -12.19
N PRO A 139 -8.09 9.33 -11.81
CA PRO A 139 -6.79 8.90 -11.33
C PRO A 139 -6.92 8.04 -10.07
N ALA A 140 -5.92 7.20 -9.85
CA ALA A 140 -5.78 6.44 -8.61
C ALA A 140 -5.48 7.37 -7.43
N MET A 141 -5.95 7.00 -6.24
CA MET A 141 -5.69 7.70 -4.98
C MET A 141 -4.20 7.67 -4.65
N SER A 142 -3.62 8.82 -4.31
CA SER A 142 -2.25 8.93 -3.81
C SER A 142 -2.13 8.40 -2.37
N VAL A 143 -0.90 8.10 -1.95
CA VAL A 143 -0.61 7.73 -0.56
C VAL A 143 -1.04 8.85 0.39
N ARG A 144 -0.76 10.11 0.04
CA ARG A 144 -1.13 11.28 0.85
C ARG A 144 -2.65 11.38 1.06
N GLU A 145 -3.44 11.23 -0.02
CA GLU A 145 -4.91 11.25 0.08
C GLU A 145 -5.43 10.11 0.94
N PHE A 146 -4.90 8.90 0.74
CA PHE A 146 -5.26 7.74 1.55
C PHE A 146 -4.98 7.96 3.03
N VAL A 147 -3.77 8.43 3.37
CA VAL A 147 -3.38 8.70 4.76
C VAL A 147 -4.21 9.81 5.38
N SER A 148 -4.57 10.85 4.61
CA SER A 148 -5.46 11.91 5.09
C SER A 148 -6.85 11.40 5.43
N LEU A 149 -7.41 10.49 4.61
CA LEU A 149 -8.70 9.86 4.87
C LEU A 149 -8.70 8.95 6.10
N HIS A 150 -7.54 8.34 6.41
CA HIS A 150 -7.34 7.41 7.52
C HIS A 150 -6.46 8.01 8.64
N ALA A 151 -6.44 9.34 8.78
CA ALA A 151 -5.54 10.02 9.71
C ALA A 151 -5.67 9.50 11.16
N ASP A 152 -6.87 9.22 11.62
CA ASP A 152 -7.13 8.69 12.97
C ASP A 152 -6.42 7.36 13.23
N GLU A 153 -6.37 6.48 12.21
CA GLU A 153 -5.70 5.17 12.30
C GLU A 153 -4.20 5.32 12.48
N PHE A 154 -3.63 6.40 11.96
CA PHE A 154 -2.21 6.72 12.06
C PHE A 154 -1.88 7.70 13.19
N GLY A 155 -2.84 8.04 14.07
CA GLY A 155 -2.65 8.98 15.18
C GLY A 155 -2.58 10.45 14.77
N GLY A 156 -3.13 10.79 13.63
CA GLY A 156 -3.40 12.15 13.19
C GLY A 156 -4.79 12.64 13.62
N ARG A 157 -5.11 13.89 13.32
CA ARG A 157 -6.46 14.43 13.43
C ARG A 157 -7.04 14.60 12.04
N ARG A 158 -8.30 14.23 11.85
CA ARG A 158 -9.01 14.60 10.62
C ARG A 158 -9.12 16.12 10.57
N SER A 159 -8.66 16.70 9.49
CA SER A 159 -8.83 18.12 9.20
C SER A 159 -10.27 18.41 8.73
#